data_969a5624e0e6ea5b455b456761139446
#
_entry.id   969a5624e0e6ea5b455b456761139446
#
_cell.length_a   1.000
_cell.length_b   1.000
_cell.length_c   1.000
_cell.angle_alpha   90.00
_cell.angle_beta   90.00
_cell.angle_gamma   90.00
#
_symmetry.space_group_name_H-M   'P 1'
#
loop_
_entity.id
_entity.type
_entity.pdbx_description
1 polymer ?
#
loop_
_entity_poly.entity_id
_entity_poly.type
_entity_poly.pdbx_seq_one_letter_code
_entity_poly.pdbx_strand_id
1 'polypeptide(L)'
;KLAQSFSAAPFAGRKEMRSRIPRLELAATFEKRHLLLYWRNTVKTYYAKPNEVEREWLLIDAEDQVLGRVASKAAHILKGKHKPTYTPHVDTGDFVVIINADKIKISGVKATSKEYYRHSGYPGGLKCETFQEAMQKHPERVIEHAVKGMLPKNTLGRAMGMKLKVYAGAEHPHAAQQPREIKMEDN
;
A
#
# COMPACT_ATOMS: atom_id res chain seq x y z
N LYS A 1 -7.57 -62.08 49.68
CA LYS A 1 -9.03 -62.12 49.61
C LYS A 1 -9.48 -61.52 48.23
N LEU A 2 -10.06 -62.43 47.41
CA LEU A 2 -10.92 -62.23 46.28
C LEU A 2 -10.33 -61.44 45.07
N ALA A 3 -9.72 -62.26 44.19
CA ALA A 3 -9.57 -62.02 42.76
C ALA A 3 -10.94 -62.21 42.09
N GLN A 4 -11.38 -61.25 41.29
CA GLN A 4 -12.47 -61.48 40.33
C GLN A 4 -11.89 -61.41 38.92
N SER A 5 -11.97 -62.54 38.24
CA SER A 5 -11.63 -62.78 36.86
C SER A 5 -12.62 -62.10 35.92
N PHE A 6 -12.14 -61.21 35.04
CA PHE A 6 -12.92 -60.75 33.90
C PHE A 6 -12.65 -61.66 32.70
N SER A 7 -13.69 -62.41 32.34
CA SER A 7 -13.78 -63.29 31.17
C SER A 7 -13.84 -62.43 29.90
N ALA A 8 -12.93 -62.71 28.97
CA ALA A 8 -12.92 -62.14 27.63
C ALA A 8 -13.98 -62.84 26.75
N ALA A 9 -14.93 -62.07 26.23
CA ALA A 9 -15.88 -62.54 25.21
C ALA A 9 -15.24 -62.54 23.81
N PRO A 10 -15.53 -63.53 22.94
CA PRO A 10 -14.91 -63.63 21.63
C PRO A 10 -15.54 -62.62 20.62
N PHE A 11 -14.68 -61.97 19.86
CA PHE A 11 -15.02 -61.01 18.80
C PHE A 11 -15.60 -61.78 17.62
N ALA A 12 -16.93 -61.74 17.46
CA ALA A 12 -17.63 -62.35 16.34
C ALA A 12 -17.46 -61.52 15.05
N GLY A 13 -17.17 -62.21 13.98
CA GLY A 13 -16.77 -61.75 12.68
C GLY A 13 -17.63 -60.65 12.07
N ARG A 14 -16.95 -59.62 11.59
CA ARG A 14 -17.52 -58.56 10.75
C ARG A 14 -17.65 -59.07 9.31
N LYS A 15 -18.85 -59.52 8.93
CA LYS A 15 -19.20 -59.81 7.53
C LYS A 15 -19.00 -58.54 6.70
N GLU A 16 -18.06 -58.60 5.75
CA GLU A 16 -17.93 -57.58 4.69
C GLU A 16 -19.21 -57.55 3.86
N MET A 17 -20.04 -56.55 4.10
CA MET A 17 -21.09 -56.17 3.19
C MET A 17 -20.45 -55.32 2.07
N ARG A 18 -19.99 -55.97 1.01
CA ARG A 18 -19.67 -55.30 -0.27
C ARG A 18 -20.99 -54.80 -0.86
N SER A 19 -21.42 -53.62 -0.50
CA SER A 19 -22.50 -52.93 -1.20
C SER A 19 -21.99 -52.56 -2.60
N ARG A 20 -22.60 -53.14 -3.61
CA ARG A 20 -22.43 -52.74 -5.03
C ARG A 20 -22.93 -51.29 -5.13
N ILE A 21 -22.02 -50.32 -5.23
CA ILE A 21 -22.33 -48.94 -5.53
C ILE A 21 -22.90 -48.90 -6.96
N PRO A 22 -24.15 -48.47 -7.18
CA PRO A 22 -24.73 -48.42 -8.51
C PRO A 22 -23.93 -47.46 -9.42
N ARG A 23 -23.76 -47.84 -10.69
CA ARG A 23 -22.99 -47.07 -11.69
C ARG A 23 -23.40 -45.59 -11.82
N LEU A 24 -24.62 -45.27 -11.46
CA LEU A 24 -25.15 -43.87 -11.43
C LEU A 24 -24.52 -42.97 -10.36
N GLU A 25 -24.14 -43.53 -9.21
CA GLU A 25 -23.47 -42.74 -8.16
C GLU A 25 -22.00 -42.46 -8.48
N LEU A 26 -21.34 -43.33 -9.26
CA LEU A 26 -19.97 -43.10 -9.74
C LEU A 26 -19.88 -41.94 -10.73
N ALA A 27 -20.88 -41.74 -11.59
CA ALA A 27 -20.96 -40.61 -12.50
C ALA A 27 -21.17 -39.30 -11.75
N ALA A 28 -22.08 -39.26 -10.77
CA ALA A 28 -22.35 -38.11 -9.94
C ALA A 28 -21.13 -37.73 -9.05
N THR A 29 -20.35 -38.71 -8.59
CA THR A 29 -19.11 -38.40 -7.83
C THR A 29 -17.99 -37.91 -8.71
N PHE A 30 -17.95 -38.36 -10.00
CA PHE A 30 -16.96 -37.87 -10.97
C PHE A 30 -17.23 -36.40 -11.34
N GLU A 31 -18.50 -36.06 -11.61
CA GLU A 31 -18.91 -34.63 -11.84
C GLU A 31 -18.64 -33.75 -10.66
N LYS A 32 -18.99 -34.19 -9.44
CA LYS A 32 -18.68 -33.43 -8.21
C LYS A 32 -17.18 -33.28 -8.00
N ARG A 33 -16.36 -34.28 -8.30
CA ARG A 33 -14.90 -34.17 -8.25
C ARG A 33 -14.37 -33.18 -9.28
N HIS A 34 -14.91 -33.16 -10.49
CA HIS A 34 -14.52 -32.21 -11.55
C HIS A 34 -14.93 -30.78 -11.18
N LEU A 35 -16.11 -30.58 -10.62
CA LEU A 35 -16.56 -29.30 -10.08
C LEU A 35 -15.70 -28.86 -8.89
N LEU A 36 -15.34 -29.74 -7.97
CA LEU A 36 -14.47 -29.40 -6.84
C LEU A 36 -13.03 -29.08 -7.29
N LEU A 37 -12.52 -29.74 -8.32
CA LEU A 37 -11.23 -29.42 -8.93
C LEU A 37 -11.30 -28.09 -9.69
N TYR A 38 -12.41 -27.79 -10.36
CA TYR A 38 -12.64 -26.49 -11.00
C TYR A 38 -12.72 -25.38 -9.99
N TRP A 39 -13.43 -25.55 -8.88
CA TRP A 39 -13.48 -24.58 -7.76
C TRP A 39 -12.12 -24.41 -7.05
N ARG A 40 -11.30 -25.47 -6.96
CA ARG A 40 -9.95 -25.39 -6.37
C ARG A 40 -8.97 -24.62 -7.25
N ASN A 41 -9.20 -24.54 -8.55
CA ASN A 41 -8.39 -23.78 -9.49
C ASN A 41 -8.92 -22.35 -9.73
N THR A 42 -10.11 -22.01 -9.22
CA THR A 42 -10.69 -20.68 -9.43
C THR A 42 -10.14 -19.69 -8.44
N VAL A 43 -9.45 -18.73 -9.00
CA VAL A 43 -9.18 -17.39 -8.47
C VAL A 43 -8.38 -17.36 -7.17
N LYS A 44 -7.10 -17.64 -7.27
CA LYS A 44 -6.16 -17.06 -6.30
C LYS A 44 -6.15 -15.55 -6.52
N THR A 45 -6.58 -14.80 -5.51
CA THR A 45 -6.43 -13.34 -5.52
C THR A 45 -4.97 -13.01 -5.77
N TYR A 46 -4.73 -12.05 -6.68
CA TYR A 46 -3.38 -11.62 -6.97
C TYR A 46 -2.69 -11.11 -5.70
N TYR A 47 -1.47 -11.54 -5.51
CA TYR A 47 -0.60 -11.17 -4.40
C TYR A 47 0.73 -10.70 -4.95
N ALA A 48 1.04 -9.41 -4.76
CA ALA A 48 2.29 -8.85 -5.24
C ALA A 48 3.48 -9.40 -4.47
N LYS A 49 4.52 -9.85 -5.16
CA LYS A 49 5.79 -10.20 -4.55
C LYS A 49 6.78 -9.03 -4.69
N PRO A 50 7.58 -8.73 -3.66
CA PRO A 50 8.49 -7.58 -3.69
C PRO A 50 9.45 -7.54 -4.87
N ASN A 51 9.85 -8.73 -5.36
CA ASN A 51 10.82 -8.89 -6.46
C ASN A 51 10.20 -8.77 -7.86
N GLU A 52 8.87 -8.85 -7.97
CA GLU A 52 8.14 -8.78 -9.24
C GLU A 52 7.54 -7.39 -9.49
N VAL A 53 7.72 -6.45 -8.56
CA VAL A 53 7.15 -5.10 -8.68
C VAL A 53 8.00 -4.24 -9.59
N GLU A 54 7.45 -3.86 -10.74
CA GLU A 54 8.02 -2.85 -11.62
C GLU A 54 7.67 -1.45 -11.08
N ARG A 55 8.68 -0.56 -11.01
CA ARG A 55 8.55 0.81 -10.52
C ARG A 55 8.93 1.80 -11.59
N GLU A 56 8.04 2.74 -11.84
CA GLU A 56 8.24 3.83 -12.78
C GLU A 56 8.68 5.11 -12.06
N TRP A 57 9.27 6.03 -12.82
CA TRP A 57 9.56 7.38 -12.36
C TRP A 57 8.53 8.35 -12.92
N LEU A 58 7.90 9.11 -12.04
CA LEU A 58 6.81 10.00 -12.39
C LEU A 58 7.15 11.42 -11.94
N LEU A 59 6.94 12.38 -12.85
CA LEU A 59 7.17 13.79 -12.62
C LEU A 59 5.84 14.51 -12.42
N ILE A 60 5.75 15.31 -11.37
CA ILE A 60 4.61 16.19 -11.08
C ILE A 60 5.11 17.62 -11.02
N ASP A 61 4.52 18.49 -11.82
CA ASP A 61 4.73 19.93 -11.71
C ASP A 61 3.79 20.51 -10.65
N ALA A 62 4.38 21.22 -9.67
CA ALA A 62 3.63 21.85 -8.59
C ALA A 62 3.30 23.34 -8.88
N GLU A 63 3.71 23.88 -10.05
CA GLU A 63 3.46 25.26 -10.40
C GLU A 63 1.95 25.58 -10.37
N ASP A 64 1.59 26.62 -9.62
CA ASP A 64 0.21 27.08 -9.45
C ASP A 64 -0.79 26.07 -8.86
N GLN A 65 -0.32 24.89 -8.45
CA GLN A 65 -1.16 23.85 -7.90
C GLN A 65 -1.41 24.01 -6.40
N VAL A 66 -2.55 23.50 -5.93
CA VAL A 66 -2.90 23.51 -4.51
C VAL A 66 -2.14 22.40 -3.78
N LEU A 67 -1.39 22.77 -2.71
CA LEU A 67 -0.56 21.84 -1.91
C LEU A 67 -1.28 20.54 -1.54
N GLY A 68 -2.55 20.61 -1.10
CA GLY A 68 -3.29 19.42 -0.67
C GLY A 68 -3.57 18.46 -1.83
N ARG A 69 -3.87 18.98 -3.02
CA ARG A 69 -4.13 18.17 -4.23
C ARG A 69 -2.85 17.49 -4.70
N VAL A 70 -1.75 18.24 -4.80
CA VAL A 70 -0.43 17.67 -5.14
C VAL A 70 -0.05 16.57 -4.14
N ALA A 71 -0.15 16.85 -2.85
CA ALA A 71 0.21 15.90 -1.81
C ALA A 71 -0.65 14.62 -1.83
N SER A 72 -1.96 14.72 -2.06
CA SER A 72 -2.84 13.56 -2.15
C SER A 72 -2.56 12.71 -3.38
N LYS A 73 -2.32 13.33 -4.54
CA LYS A 73 -1.94 12.63 -5.78
C LYS A 73 -0.60 11.90 -5.61
N ALA A 74 0.42 12.61 -5.09
CA ALA A 74 1.73 12.02 -4.82
C ALA A 74 1.64 10.85 -3.83
N ALA A 75 0.89 10.99 -2.73
CA ALA A 75 0.69 9.91 -1.77
C ALA A 75 -0.05 8.69 -2.36
N HIS A 76 -1.00 8.92 -3.26
CA HIS A 76 -1.72 7.86 -3.98
C HIS A 76 -0.78 7.05 -4.86
N ILE A 77 0.13 7.73 -5.59
CA ILE A 77 1.14 7.12 -6.46
C ILE A 77 2.20 6.38 -5.63
N LEU A 78 2.78 7.03 -4.61
CA LEU A 78 3.78 6.43 -3.73
C LEU A 78 3.29 5.16 -3.03
N LYS A 79 2.00 5.10 -2.72
CA LYS A 79 1.36 3.91 -2.14
C LYS A 79 1.07 2.84 -3.19
N GLY A 80 1.03 3.19 -4.48
CA GLY A 80 0.73 2.27 -5.58
C GLY A 80 -0.75 1.99 -5.78
N LYS A 81 -1.65 2.83 -5.25
CA LYS A 81 -3.10 2.64 -5.37
C LYS A 81 -3.63 2.80 -6.80
N HIS A 82 -2.87 3.41 -7.70
CA HIS A 82 -3.21 3.55 -9.12
C HIS A 82 -3.00 2.26 -9.91
N LYS A 83 -2.23 1.30 -9.36
CA LYS A 83 -1.94 0.01 -10.01
C LYS A 83 -2.97 -1.05 -9.63
N PRO A 84 -3.41 -1.91 -10.58
CA PRO A 84 -4.30 -3.03 -10.27
C PRO A 84 -3.62 -4.08 -9.38
N THR A 85 -2.28 -4.11 -9.37
CA THR A 85 -1.46 -5.00 -8.56
C THR A 85 -1.29 -4.54 -7.11
N TYR A 86 -2.00 -3.49 -6.69
CA TYR A 86 -1.90 -2.93 -5.34
C TYR A 86 -2.13 -3.98 -4.25
N THR A 87 -1.17 -4.10 -3.34
CA THR A 87 -1.25 -4.98 -2.17
C THR A 87 -0.84 -4.22 -0.91
N PRO A 88 -1.67 -4.16 0.15
CA PRO A 88 -1.46 -3.25 1.29
C PRO A 88 -0.16 -3.45 2.07
N HIS A 89 0.39 -4.66 2.10
CA HIS A 89 1.59 -5.03 2.86
C HIS A 89 2.88 -5.06 2.04
N VAL A 90 2.78 -4.85 0.71
CA VAL A 90 3.92 -4.76 -0.21
C VAL A 90 4.02 -3.35 -0.77
N ASP A 91 5.23 -2.83 -0.91
CA ASP A 91 5.49 -1.56 -1.54
C ASP A 91 5.44 -1.69 -3.07
N THR A 92 4.26 -1.44 -3.65
CA THR A 92 4.00 -1.47 -5.10
C THR A 92 4.07 -0.10 -5.77
N GLY A 93 4.31 0.97 -5.00
CA GLY A 93 4.29 2.34 -5.50
C GLY A 93 5.52 2.73 -6.31
N ASP A 94 5.37 3.80 -7.07
CA ASP A 94 6.37 4.36 -7.97
C ASP A 94 7.21 5.46 -7.33
N PHE A 95 8.29 5.86 -8.00
CA PHE A 95 9.07 7.02 -7.63
C PHE A 95 8.37 8.30 -8.10
N VAL A 96 8.32 9.30 -7.23
CA VAL A 96 7.70 10.59 -7.55
C VAL A 96 8.72 11.71 -7.41
N VAL A 97 8.88 12.48 -8.47
CA VAL A 97 9.66 13.71 -8.52
C VAL A 97 8.70 14.88 -8.60
N ILE A 98 8.79 15.84 -7.70
CA ILE A 98 8.00 17.06 -7.69
C ILE A 98 8.94 18.23 -7.97
N ILE A 99 8.60 19.05 -8.96
CA ILE A 99 9.34 20.26 -9.33
C ILE A 99 8.52 21.51 -9.03
N ASN A 100 9.17 22.68 -9.08
CA ASN A 100 8.56 24.00 -8.83
C ASN A 100 7.87 24.10 -7.46
N ALA A 101 8.49 23.55 -6.40
CA ALA A 101 7.92 23.56 -5.07
C ALA A 101 7.75 24.99 -4.48
N ASP A 102 8.52 25.96 -4.94
CA ASP A 102 8.46 27.36 -4.57
C ASP A 102 7.17 28.05 -5.03
N LYS A 103 6.54 27.58 -6.11
CA LYS A 103 5.36 28.18 -6.71
C LYS A 103 4.03 27.55 -6.27
N ILE A 104 4.07 26.67 -5.28
CA ILE A 104 2.88 25.97 -4.79
C ILE A 104 1.94 26.90 -4.04
N LYS A 105 0.62 26.74 -4.23
CA LYS A 105 -0.42 27.55 -3.62
C LYS A 105 -1.13 26.85 -2.48
N ILE A 106 -1.60 27.62 -1.51
CA ILE A 106 -2.56 27.18 -0.49
C ILE A 106 -3.84 28.00 -0.61
N SER A 107 -4.99 27.34 -0.49
CA SER A 107 -6.29 27.99 -0.57
C SER A 107 -6.76 28.52 0.78
N GLY A 108 -7.43 29.70 0.76
CA GLY A 108 -8.09 30.31 1.92
C GLY A 108 -7.13 30.86 2.96
N VAL A 109 -7.62 31.04 4.18
CA VAL A 109 -6.90 31.68 5.30
C VAL A 109 -5.66 30.89 5.74
N LYS A 110 -5.48 29.65 5.28
CA LYS A 110 -4.35 28.78 5.66
C LYS A 110 -2.98 29.34 5.28
N ALA A 111 -2.92 30.25 4.31
CA ALA A 111 -1.65 30.91 3.94
C ALA A 111 -1.04 31.69 5.11
N THR A 112 -1.87 32.30 5.96
CA THR A 112 -1.45 33.08 7.11
C THR A 112 -1.55 32.32 8.43
N SER A 113 -2.58 31.48 8.59
CA SER A 113 -2.87 30.80 9.86
C SER A 113 -2.21 29.43 10.03
N LYS A 114 -1.60 28.87 8.97
CA LYS A 114 -0.98 27.55 9.07
C LYS A 114 0.39 27.63 9.70
N GLU A 115 0.56 26.89 10.79
CA GLU A 115 1.80 26.80 11.54
C GLU A 115 2.35 25.38 11.55
N TYR A 116 3.67 25.26 11.56
CA TYR A 116 4.41 24.01 11.68
C TYR A 116 5.10 23.97 13.04
N TYR A 117 4.76 23.00 13.85
CA TYR A 117 5.33 22.80 15.17
C TYR A 117 6.44 21.76 15.14
N ARG A 118 7.56 22.07 15.80
CA ARG A 118 8.67 21.15 16.01
C ARG A 118 9.10 21.24 17.48
N HIS A 119 9.27 20.08 18.10
CA HIS A 119 9.71 19.99 19.49
C HIS A 119 11.08 19.32 19.59
N SER A 120 12.01 19.90 20.36
CA SER A 120 13.37 19.37 20.51
C SER A 120 13.48 18.21 21.52
N GLY A 121 12.42 17.94 22.31
CA GLY A 121 12.42 16.94 23.39
C GLY A 121 12.73 17.53 24.78
N TYR A 122 13.23 18.76 24.87
CA TYR A 122 13.56 19.42 26.14
C TYR A 122 12.43 20.37 26.60
N PRO A 123 12.30 20.63 27.91
CA PRO A 123 11.36 21.61 28.42
C PRO A 123 11.56 22.97 27.72
N GLY A 124 10.46 23.59 27.25
CA GLY A 124 10.50 24.86 26.49
C GLY A 124 11.00 24.72 25.05
N GLY A 125 11.26 23.50 24.55
CA GLY A 125 11.80 23.24 23.22
C GLY A 125 10.82 23.27 22.06
N LEU A 126 9.60 23.80 22.23
CA LEU A 126 8.64 24.00 21.16
C LEU A 126 9.07 25.14 20.24
N LYS A 127 9.21 24.85 18.96
CA LYS A 127 9.46 25.84 17.90
C LYS A 127 8.26 25.85 16.98
N CYS A 128 7.78 27.03 16.65
CA CYS A 128 6.70 27.30 15.73
C CYS A 128 7.26 28.05 14.52
N GLU A 129 6.84 27.70 13.34
CA GLU A 129 7.20 28.34 12.08
C GLU A 129 5.94 28.50 11.24
N THR A 130 5.69 29.70 10.72
CA THR A 130 4.55 29.94 9.84
C THR A 130 4.77 29.33 8.47
N PHE A 131 3.67 29.11 7.73
CA PHE A 131 3.77 28.58 6.37
C PHE A 131 4.62 29.46 5.46
N GLN A 132 4.48 30.79 5.56
CA GLN A 132 5.24 31.73 4.75
C GLN A 132 6.75 31.67 5.04
N GLU A 133 7.14 31.61 6.31
CA GLU A 133 8.54 31.41 6.68
C GLU A 133 9.12 30.09 6.22
N ALA A 134 8.34 29.01 6.33
CA ALA A 134 8.75 27.69 5.87
C ALA A 134 8.95 27.64 4.36
N MET A 135 8.09 28.31 3.58
CA MET A 135 8.21 28.43 2.12
C MET A 135 9.45 29.24 1.70
N GLN A 136 9.79 30.30 2.42
CA GLN A 136 10.97 31.11 2.12
C GLN A 136 12.28 30.39 2.43
N LYS A 137 12.30 29.59 3.51
CA LYS A 137 13.52 28.86 3.93
C LYS A 137 13.71 27.55 3.20
N HIS A 138 12.66 26.71 3.15
CA HIS A 138 12.72 25.35 2.64
C HIS A 138 11.39 24.89 2.03
N PRO A 139 11.03 25.33 0.82
CA PRO A 139 9.77 24.97 0.17
C PRO A 139 9.59 23.46 0.00
N GLU A 140 10.68 22.74 -0.23
CA GLU A 140 10.68 21.27 -0.38
C GLU A 140 10.10 20.57 0.85
N ARG A 141 10.48 21.03 2.06
CA ARG A 141 10.01 20.43 3.32
C ARG A 141 8.51 20.57 3.53
N VAL A 142 7.91 21.63 3.01
CA VAL A 142 6.46 21.86 3.10
C VAL A 142 5.70 20.76 2.39
N ILE A 143 6.12 20.42 1.16
CA ILE A 143 5.52 19.36 0.37
C ILE A 143 5.83 17.99 0.98
N GLU A 144 7.09 17.75 1.36
CA GLU A 144 7.47 16.50 2.01
C GLU A 144 6.64 16.22 3.27
N HIS A 145 6.46 17.24 4.12
CA HIS A 145 5.68 17.12 5.34
C HIS A 145 4.21 16.79 5.04
N ALA A 146 3.63 17.44 4.02
CA ALA A 146 2.27 17.19 3.60
C ALA A 146 2.08 15.75 3.08
N VAL A 147 2.99 15.28 2.22
CA VAL A 147 2.94 13.91 1.66
C VAL A 147 3.21 12.86 2.74
N LYS A 148 4.26 13.04 3.56
CA LYS A 148 4.60 12.11 4.66
C LYS A 148 3.46 12.00 5.68
N GLY A 149 2.71 13.08 5.91
CA GLY A 149 1.50 13.08 6.76
C GLY A 149 0.35 12.23 6.20
N MET A 150 0.28 12.05 4.87
CA MET A 150 -0.73 11.24 4.18
C MET A 150 -0.33 9.77 3.98
N LEU A 151 0.95 9.45 4.19
CA LEU A 151 1.45 8.07 4.14
C LEU A 151 1.23 7.34 5.46
N PRO A 152 1.16 6.01 5.48
CA PRO A 152 1.04 5.23 6.71
C PRO A 152 2.25 5.45 7.63
N LYS A 153 1.99 5.52 8.95
CA LYS A 153 3.03 5.78 9.97
C LYS A 153 3.71 4.49 10.46
N ASN A 154 4.16 3.65 9.51
CA ASN A 154 4.85 2.40 9.77
C ASN A 154 6.17 2.31 8.98
N THR A 155 6.89 1.20 9.09
CA THR A 155 8.14 0.95 8.36
C THR A 155 7.95 1.01 6.86
N LEU A 156 6.83 0.45 6.35
CA LEU A 156 6.47 0.47 4.94
C LEU A 156 6.24 1.91 4.44
N GLY A 157 5.51 2.73 5.21
CA GLY A 157 5.28 4.14 4.86
C GLY A 157 6.56 4.98 4.86
N ARG A 158 7.54 4.66 5.70
CA ARG A 158 8.88 5.31 5.65
C ARG A 158 9.60 4.94 4.36
N ALA A 159 9.57 3.68 3.94
CA ALA A 159 10.14 3.23 2.67
C ALA A 159 9.47 3.91 1.47
N MET A 160 8.13 4.04 1.47
CA MET A 160 7.39 4.80 0.46
C MET A 160 7.83 6.27 0.41
N GLY A 161 8.02 6.90 1.58
CA GLY A 161 8.46 8.29 1.70
C GLY A 161 9.87 8.56 1.13
N MET A 162 10.75 7.57 1.12
CA MET A 162 12.08 7.70 0.52
C MET A 162 12.05 7.80 -1.01
N LYS A 163 10.97 7.34 -1.65
CA LYS A 163 10.77 7.42 -3.10
C LYS A 163 10.27 8.79 -3.56
N LEU A 164 9.94 9.68 -2.64
CA LEU A 164 9.58 11.06 -2.92
C LEU A 164 10.85 11.90 -3.04
N LYS A 165 10.97 12.64 -4.15
CA LYS A 165 12.00 13.62 -4.40
C LYS A 165 11.33 14.94 -4.72
N VAL A 166 11.69 16.00 -4.01
CA VAL A 166 11.08 17.33 -4.16
C VAL A 166 12.18 18.34 -4.45
N TYR A 167 11.95 19.21 -5.41
CA TYR A 167 12.89 20.26 -5.84
C TYR A 167 12.18 21.61 -5.87
N ALA A 168 12.87 22.64 -5.37
CA ALA A 168 12.33 24.00 -5.33
C ALA A 168 12.09 24.56 -6.73
N GLY A 169 13.09 24.40 -7.63
CA GLY A 169 13.01 24.89 -9.01
C GLY A 169 12.53 23.84 -10.01
N ALA A 170 12.66 24.18 -11.30
CA ALA A 170 12.28 23.30 -12.41
C ALA A 170 13.33 22.21 -12.72
N GLU A 171 14.60 22.43 -12.32
CA GLU A 171 15.68 21.51 -12.60
C GLU A 171 15.73 20.37 -11.58
N HIS A 172 16.01 19.15 -12.08
CA HIS A 172 16.15 17.96 -11.25
C HIS A 172 17.26 17.03 -11.76
N PRO A 173 18.01 16.31 -10.91
CA PRO A 173 19.12 15.44 -11.33
C PRO A 173 18.67 14.09 -11.91
N HIS A 174 17.35 13.85 -12.03
CA HIS A 174 16.78 12.55 -12.43
C HIS A 174 16.47 12.44 -13.93
N ALA A 175 17.15 13.22 -14.80
CA ALA A 175 16.95 13.15 -16.24
C ALA A 175 17.31 11.76 -16.83
N ALA A 176 18.32 11.09 -16.25
CA ALA A 176 18.74 9.76 -16.69
C ALA A 176 17.66 8.67 -16.46
N GLN A 177 16.76 8.86 -15.50
CA GLN A 177 15.66 7.94 -15.21
C GLN A 177 14.43 8.17 -16.11
N GLN A 178 14.44 9.19 -16.97
CA GLN A 178 13.37 9.55 -17.91
C GLN A 178 11.98 9.59 -17.23
N PRO A 179 11.78 10.45 -16.24
CA PRO A 179 10.52 10.49 -15.51
C PRO A 179 9.37 10.91 -16.44
N ARG A 180 8.25 10.18 -16.36
CA ARG A 180 7.04 10.47 -17.13
C ARG A 180 6.25 11.57 -16.43
N GLU A 181 5.91 12.63 -17.16
CA GLU A 181 5.05 13.69 -16.64
C GLU A 181 3.62 13.24 -16.43
N ILE A 182 3.07 13.59 -15.27
CA ILE A 182 1.66 13.42 -14.94
C ILE A 182 1.04 14.81 -14.79
N LYS A 183 0.08 15.13 -15.64
CA LYS A 183 -0.74 16.32 -15.49
C LYS A 183 -1.68 16.18 -14.31
N MET A 184 -1.81 17.24 -13.54
CA MET A 184 -2.82 17.35 -12.49
C MET A 184 -4.13 17.70 -13.21
N GLU A 185 -5.04 16.73 -13.32
CA GLU A 185 -6.41 17.01 -13.77
C GLU A 185 -7.13 17.75 -12.63
N ASP A 186 -7.66 18.92 -12.96
CA ASP A 186 -8.56 19.66 -12.07
C ASP A 186 -9.90 18.93 -12.06
N ASN A 187 -10.16 18.19 -10.97
CA ASN A 187 -11.48 17.64 -10.63
C ASN A 187 -12.14 18.55 -9.61
#